data_e1e4d4d4d458bf045a106be689fa0fac
#
_entry.id   e1e4d4d4d458bf045a106be689fa0fac
#
_cell.length_a   1.000
_cell.length_b   1.000
_cell.length_c   1.000
_cell.angle_alpha   90.00
_cell.angle_beta   90.00
_cell.angle_gamma   90.00
#
_symmetry.space_group_name_H-M   'P 1'
#
loop_
_entity.id
_entity.type
_entity.pdbx_description
1 polymer ?
#
loop_
_entity_poly.entity_id
_entity_poly.type
_entity_poly.pdbx_seq_one_letter_code
_entity_poly.pdbx_strand_id
1 'polypeptide(L)'
;MSDVVPTRKSKSIFDEIEGMQDRIMRRAYEIFSENGGIFGRDIDDWLQAEQELVWTPAVELTEKDNEFLLEVAAPGVNSKDLDIEVTADDILIKADVHHEHKEKEGEVYVCEFAHGNLFRSIHLPKKIDPEKVRAEFKNGMLTLKAPVAAEARAKKVAIKAA
;
A
#
# COMPACT_ATOMS: atom_id res chain seq x y z
N MET A 1 -20.34 -20.90 -3.53
CA MET A 1 -19.67 -20.70 -4.83
C MET A 1 -18.51 -19.77 -4.58
N SER A 2 -17.31 -20.28 -4.64
CA SER A 2 -16.10 -19.46 -4.53
C SER A 2 -15.82 -18.87 -5.91
N ASP A 3 -15.95 -17.55 -6.03
CA ASP A 3 -15.53 -16.83 -7.20
C ASP A 3 -14.01 -16.94 -7.34
N VAL A 4 -13.59 -17.73 -8.31
CA VAL A 4 -12.20 -17.81 -8.73
C VAL A 4 -11.88 -16.50 -9.44
N VAL A 5 -11.18 -15.61 -8.75
CA VAL A 5 -10.62 -14.40 -9.35
C VAL A 5 -9.58 -14.85 -10.39
N PRO A 6 -9.71 -14.46 -11.67
CA PRO A 6 -8.74 -14.86 -12.68
C PRO A 6 -7.38 -14.27 -12.36
N THR A 7 -6.39 -15.15 -12.18
CA THR A 7 -4.98 -14.78 -12.06
C THR A 7 -4.53 -14.07 -13.33
N ARG A 8 -4.51 -12.73 -13.31
CA ARG A 8 -3.66 -11.96 -14.22
C ARG A 8 -2.22 -12.38 -13.92
N LYS A 9 -1.39 -12.58 -14.96
CA LYS A 9 0.06 -12.62 -14.80
C LYS A 9 0.44 -11.38 -14.00
N SER A 10 0.73 -11.56 -12.72
CA SER A 10 1.08 -10.47 -11.83
C SER A 10 2.39 -9.87 -12.35
N LYS A 11 2.37 -8.58 -12.65
CA LYS A 11 3.60 -7.81 -12.65
C LYS A 11 4.24 -8.03 -11.27
N SER A 12 5.56 -8.15 -11.23
CA SER A 12 6.27 -8.20 -9.96
C SER A 12 5.87 -6.99 -9.10
N ILE A 13 5.80 -7.13 -7.77
CA ILE A 13 5.62 -6.00 -6.84
C ILE A 13 6.63 -4.89 -7.16
N PHE A 14 7.86 -5.24 -7.51
CA PHE A 14 8.90 -4.30 -7.90
C PHE A 14 8.54 -3.52 -9.17
N ASP A 15 7.98 -4.18 -10.19
CA ASP A 15 7.54 -3.52 -11.43
C ASP A 15 6.42 -2.51 -11.15
N GLU A 16 5.54 -2.80 -10.20
CA GLU A 16 4.47 -1.89 -9.83
C GLU A 16 4.98 -0.68 -9.04
N ILE A 17 5.95 -0.88 -8.15
CA ILE A 17 6.61 0.21 -7.42
C ILE A 17 7.36 1.13 -8.38
N GLU A 18 8.15 0.57 -9.30
CA GLU A 18 8.84 1.33 -10.34
C GLU A 18 7.86 2.10 -11.23
N GLY A 19 6.79 1.45 -11.67
CA GLY A 19 5.75 2.09 -12.48
C GLY A 19 5.08 3.26 -11.77
N MET A 20 4.88 3.19 -10.46
CA MET A 20 4.34 4.29 -9.67
C MET A 20 5.36 5.43 -9.54
N GLN A 21 6.63 5.13 -9.29
CA GLN A 21 7.70 6.12 -9.23
C GLN A 21 7.85 6.87 -10.56
N ASP A 22 7.79 6.16 -11.68
CA ASP A 22 7.84 6.77 -13.02
C ASP A 22 6.66 7.72 -13.28
N ARG A 23 5.48 7.38 -12.79
CA ARG A 23 4.30 8.26 -12.91
C ARG A 23 4.46 9.52 -12.08
N ILE A 24 4.96 9.40 -10.85
CA ILE A 24 5.24 10.55 -9.98
C ILE A 24 6.31 11.44 -10.62
N MET A 25 7.37 10.87 -11.13
CA MET A 25 8.46 11.61 -11.80
C MET A 25 7.95 12.39 -13.01
N ARG A 26 7.13 11.78 -13.86
CA ARG A 26 6.52 12.47 -15.01
C ARG A 26 5.63 13.62 -14.56
N ARG A 27 4.79 13.42 -13.55
CA ARG A 27 3.92 14.47 -13.03
C ARG A 27 4.72 15.61 -12.39
N ALA A 28 5.78 15.29 -11.65
CA ALA A 28 6.69 16.30 -11.09
C ALA A 28 7.36 17.15 -12.18
N TYR A 29 7.75 16.55 -13.31
CA TYR A 29 8.28 17.29 -14.44
C TYR A 29 7.25 18.19 -15.12
N GLU A 30 6.00 17.74 -15.23
CA GLU A 30 4.90 18.57 -15.72
C GLU A 30 4.69 19.78 -14.81
N ILE A 31 4.64 19.59 -13.49
CA ILE A 31 4.52 20.66 -12.49
C ILE A 31 5.68 21.64 -12.60
N PHE A 32 6.91 21.15 -12.75
CA PHE A 32 8.07 21.99 -12.98
C PHE A 32 7.90 22.86 -14.23
N SER A 33 7.43 22.27 -15.32
CA SER A 33 7.19 23.00 -16.58
C SER A 33 6.05 24.01 -16.46
N GLU A 34 4.95 23.65 -15.79
CA GLU A 34 3.80 24.52 -15.53
C GLU A 34 4.17 25.72 -14.66
N ASN A 35 5.10 25.54 -13.72
CA ASN A 35 5.63 26.58 -12.83
C ASN A 35 6.74 27.44 -13.50
N GLY A 36 6.96 27.31 -14.81
CA GLY A 36 7.92 28.10 -15.56
C GLY A 36 9.37 27.63 -15.47
N GLY A 37 9.61 26.38 -15.07
CA GLY A 37 10.95 25.79 -15.05
C GLY A 37 11.87 26.36 -13.97
N ILE A 38 11.34 26.69 -12.81
CA ILE A 38 12.10 27.28 -11.70
C ILE A 38 12.93 26.20 -11.01
N PHE A 39 14.25 26.29 -11.09
CA PHE A 39 15.18 25.39 -10.42
C PHE A 39 15.17 25.57 -8.89
N GLY A 40 15.47 24.47 -8.17
CA GLY A 40 15.57 24.49 -6.71
C GLY A 40 14.24 24.14 -5.99
N ARG A 41 13.19 23.79 -6.73
CA ARG A 41 11.90 23.31 -6.20
C ARG A 41 11.65 21.84 -6.51
N ASP A 42 12.66 21.09 -6.86
CA ASP A 42 12.55 19.71 -7.33
C ASP A 42 11.86 18.81 -6.30
N ILE A 43 12.15 19.01 -5.01
CA ILE A 43 11.52 18.25 -3.92
C ILE A 43 10.05 18.65 -3.75
N ASP A 44 9.75 19.96 -3.82
CA ASP A 44 8.38 20.46 -3.70
C ASP A 44 7.50 19.94 -4.84
N ASP A 45 8.01 19.98 -6.07
CA ASP A 45 7.32 19.48 -7.27
C ASP A 45 7.09 17.97 -7.19
N TRP A 46 8.07 17.20 -6.65
CA TRP A 46 7.93 15.78 -6.40
C TRP A 46 6.85 15.47 -5.36
N LEU A 47 6.89 16.14 -4.21
CA LEU A 47 5.92 15.94 -3.14
C LEU A 47 4.50 16.33 -3.58
N GLN A 48 4.37 17.38 -4.38
CA GLN A 48 3.08 17.74 -4.97
C GLN A 48 2.58 16.67 -5.92
N ALA A 49 3.43 16.16 -6.82
CA ALA A 49 3.07 15.08 -7.75
C ALA A 49 2.66 13.81 -7.00
N GLU A 50 3.38 13.47 -5.93
CA GLU A 50 3.06 12.32 -5.09
C GLU A 50 1.68 12.48 -4.44
N GLN A 51 1.40 13.64 -3.86
CA GLN A 51 0.11 13.93 -3.23
C GLN A 51 -1.06 13.90 -4.23
N GLU A 52 -0.84 14.31 -5.48
CA GLU A 52 -1.86 14.27 -6.52
C GLU A 52 -2.18 12.85 -7.01
N LEU A 53 -1.18 11.97 -7.03
CA LEU A 53 -1.29 10.65 -7.65
C LEU A 53 -1.50 9.51 -6.66
N VAL A 54 -1.02 9.67 -5.43
CA VAL A 54 -0.94 8.59 -4.46
C VAL A 54 -1.53 9.00 -3.12
N TRP A 55 -2.47 8.22 -2.64
CA TRP A 55 -2.87 8.24 -1.25
C TRP A 55 -2.13 7.15 -0.49
N THR A 56 -1.27 7.54 0.44
CA THR A 56 -0.54 6.64 1.32
C THR A 56 -1.30 6.48 2.63
N PRO A 57 -1.97 5.34 2.87
CA PRO A 57 -2.74 5.14 4.09
C PRO A 57 -1.81 4.98 5.29
N ALA A 58 -2.29 5.39 6.47
CA ALA A 58 -1.60 5.15 7.73
C ALA A 58 -1.61 3.64 8.04
N VAL A 59 -0.48 3.14 8.54
CA VAL A 59 -0.31 1.73 8.87
C VAL A 59 0.35 1.56 10.24
N GLU A 60 0.01 0.46 10.90
CA GLU A 60 0.70 -0.05 12.08
C GLU A 60 1.08 -1.51 11.84
N LEU A 61 2.35 -1.83 12.05
CA LEU A 61 2.88 -3.18 11.95
C LEU A 61 3.39 -3.63 13.31
N THR A 62 2.83 -4.70 13.84
CA THR A 62 3.26 -5.31 15.09
C THR A 62 3.62 -6.77 14.88
N GLU A 63 4.51 -7.30 15.73
CA GLU A 63 4.87 -8.72 15.74
C GLU A 63 4.59 -9.30 17.13
N LYS A 64 3.88 -10.41 17.17
CA LYS A 64 3.65 -11.20 18.38
C LYS A 64 3.53 -12.68 18.03
N ASP A 65 4.16 -13.53 18.83
CA ASP A 65 4.06 -14.98 18.72
C ASP A 65 4.39 -15.54 17.30
N ASN A 66 5.43 -14.99 16.67
CA ASN A 66 5.82 -15.30 15.28
C ASN A 66 4.72 -15.01 14.23
N GLU A 67 3.91 -14.02 14.47
CA GLU A 67 2.93 -13.52 13.51
C GLU A 67 3.00 -12.00 13.44
N PHE A 68 3.03 -11.45 12.23
CA PHE A 68 2.84 -10.02 12.01
C PHE A 68 1.35 -9.70 11.94
N LEU A 69 0.97 -8.63 12.61
CA LEU A 69 -0.31 -7.96 12.47
C LEU A 69 -0.07 -6.62 11.78
N LEU A 70 -0.61 -6.46 10.59
CA LEU A 70 -0.60 -5.20 9.86
C LEU A 70 -2.01 -4.62 9.86
N GLU A 71 -2.15 -3.43 10.40
CA GLU A 71 -3.39 -2.67 10.37
C GLU A 71 -3.23 -1.46 9.44
N VAL A 72 -4.18 -1.24 8.56
CA VAL A 72 -4.16 -0.18 7.55
C VAL A 72 -5.46 0.61 7.61
N ALA A 73 -5.36 1.91 7.84
CA ALA A 73 -6.51 2.79 7.84
C ALA A 73 -6.88 3.20 6.41
N ALA A 74 -7.96 2.66 5.89
CA ALA A 74 -8.46 2.93 4.56
C ALA A 74 -9.95 3.32 4.54
N PRO A 75 -10.32 4.42 5.26
CA PRO A 75 -11.70 4.85 5.34
C PRO A 75 -12.23 5.29 3.96
N GLY A 76 -13.46 4.94 3.67
CA GLY A 76 -14.10 5.28 2.40
C GLY A 76 -13.76 4.37 1.22
N VAL A 77 -12.88 3.39 1.41
CA VAL A 77 -12.56 2.38 0.39
C VAL A 77 -13.57 1.23 0.47
N ASN A 78 -13.98 0.70 -0.68
CA ASN A 78 -14.75 -0.53 -0.73
C ASN A 78 -13.81 -1.74 -0.70
N SER A 79 -14.21 -2.79 0.02
CA SER A 79 -13.42 -4.03 0.09
C SER A 79 -13.14 -4.66 -1.27
N LYS A 80 -14.06 -4.54 -2.21
CA LYS A 80 -13.93 -5.05 -3.59
C LYS A 80 -12.89 -4.30 -4.43
N ASP A 81 -12.54 -3.08 -4.03
CA ASP A 81 -11.57 -2.23 -4.73
C ASP A 81 -10.16 -2.38 -4.16
N LEU A 82 -10.02 -3.08 -3.02
CA LEU A 82 -8.73 -3.42 -2.44
C LEU A 82 -8.07 -4.57 -3.19
N ASP A 83 -6.81 -4.36 -3.55
CA ASP A 83 -5.94 -5.37 -4.12
C ASP A 83 -4.70 -5.50 -3.23
N ILE A 84 -4.44 -6.73 -2.77
CA ILE A 84 -3.36 -7.04 -1.85
C ILE A 84 -2.47 -8.09 -2.48
N GLU A 85 -1.21 -7.76 -2.65
CA GLU A 85 -0.18 -8.69 -3.12
C GLU A 85 0.84 -8.95 -2.01
N VAL A 86 1.22 -10.20 -1.85
CA VAL A 86 2.10 -10.62 -0.78
C VAL A 86 3.22 -11.48 -1.35
N THR A 87 4.44 -11.16 -0.96
CA THR A 87 5.63 -12.01 -1.15
C THR A 87 6.16 -12.45 0.21
N ALA A 88 7.27 -13.17 0.22
CA ALA A 88 7.91 -13.55 1.48
C ALA A 88 8.43 -12.34 2.29
N ASP A 89 8.75 -11.24 1.63
CA ASP A 89 9.42 -10.09 2.23
C ASP A 89 8.57 -8.80 2.19
N ASP A 90 7.54 -8.73 1.33
CA ASP A 90 6.82 -7.49 1.06
C ASP A 90 5.30 -7.71 1.01
N ILE A 91 4.58 -6.70 1.46
CA ILE A 91 3.13 -6.58 1.30
C ILE A 91 2.84 -5.31 0.51
N LEU A 92 2.12 -5.43 -0.59
CA LEU A 92 1.65 -4.32 -1.41
C LEU A 92 0.13 -4.21 -1.30
N ILE A 93 -0.34 -3.03 -0.96
CA ILE A 93 -1.76 -2.72 -0.84
C ILE A 93 -2.09 -1.61 -1.84
N LYS A 94 -3.06 -1.87 -2.69
CA LYS A 94 -3.54 -0.95 -3.72
C LYS A 94 -5.05 -0.85 -3.68
N ALA A 95 -5.56 0.32 -4.01
CA ALA A 95 -6.96 0.52 -4.32
C ALA A 95 -7.13 1.73 -5.23
N ASP A 96 -8.11 1.67 -6.10
CA ASP A 96 -8.53 2.81 -6.90
C ASP A 96 -9.66 3.52 -6.14
N VAL A 97 -9.38 4.73 -5.66
CA VAL A 97 -10.30 5.47 -4.81
C VAL A 97 -10.92 6.61 -5.62
N HIS A 98 -12.20 6.49 -5.88
CA HIS A 98 -12.98 7.52 -6.54
C HIS A 98 -13.89 8.21 -5.52
N HIS A 99 -13.69 9.51 -5.37
CA HIS A 99 -14.63 10.36 -4.66
C HIS A 99 -15.36 11.23 -5.69
N GLU A 100 -16.61 10.90 -5.93
CA GLU A 100 -17.47 11.71 -6.78
C GLU A 100 -18.28 12.67 -5.92
N HIS A 101 -18.22 13.94 -6.27
CA HIS A 101 -19.26 14.89 -5.83
C HIS A 101 -20.55 14.53 -6.58
N LYS A 102 -21.31 13.57 -6.06
CA LYS A 102 -22.65 13.33 -6.55
C LYS A 102 -23.40 14.64 -6.43
N GLU A 103 -24.17 14.99 -7.46
CA GLU A 103 -25.06 16.13 -7.43
C GLU A 103 -26.00 16.05 -6.22
N LYS A 104 -25.49 16.48 -5.08
CA LYS A 104 -26.31 16.78 -3.92
C LYS A 104 -26.65 18.24 -4.02
N GLU A 105 -27.88 18.56 -3.71
CA GLU A 105 -28.31 19.94 -3.55
C GLU A 105 -27.35 20.65 -2.58
N GLY A 106 -26.48 21.52 -3.10
CA GLY A 106 -25.53 22.28 -2.29
C GLY A 106 -24.19 22.52 -2.96
N GLU A 107 -23.51 23.56 -2.54
CA GLU A 107 -22.15 23.89 -2.95
C GLU A 107 -21.15 23.22 -2.01
N VAL A 108 -20.10 22.64 -2.59
CA VAL A 108 -18.99 22.07 -1.81
C VAL A 108 -17.97 23.18 -1.53
N TYR A 109 -17.83 23.58 -0.27
CA TYR A 109 -16.84 24.57 0.14
C TYR A 109 -15.48 23.99 0.47
N VAL A 110 -15.46 22.77 1.03
CA VAL A 110 -14.23 22.05 1.39
C VAL A 110 -14.43 20.56 1.11
N CYS A 111 -13.45 19.95 0.46
CA CYS A 111 -13.39 18.50 0.28
C CYS A 111 -11.94 18.05 0.46
N GLU A 112 -11.66 17.35 1.53
CA GLU A 112 -10.35 16.77 1.86
C GLU A 112 -10.36 15.23 1.74
N PHE A 113 -11.40 14.65 1.11
CA PHE A 113 -11.44 13.22 0.88
C PHE A 113 -10.32 12.80 -0.08
N ALA A 114 -9.61 11.76 0.31
CA ALA A 114 -8.59 11.17 -0.54
C ALA A 114 -9.22 10.63 -1.83
N HIS A 115 -8.58 10.90 -2.94
CA HIS A 115 -8.91 10.39 -4.26
C HIS A 115 -7.65 9.98 -5.01
N GLY A 116 -7.80 9.13 -6.00
CA GLY A 116 -6.69 8.59 -6.75
C GLY A 116 -6.29 7.19 -6.28
N ASN A 117 -5.03 6.83 -6.45
CA ASN A 117 -4.55 5.50 -6.13
C ASN A 117 -4.09 5.43 -4.66
N LEU A 118 -4.80 4.64 -3.86
CA LEU A 118 -4.23 4.15 -2.62
C LEU A 118 -3.10 3.19 -2.97
N PHE A 119 -1.90 3.46 -2.45
CA PHE A 119 -0.73 2.66 -2.72
C PHE A 119 0.18 2.63 -1.48
N ARG A 120 0.41 1.46 -0.94
CA ARG A 120 1.30 1.27 0.19
C ARG A 120 2.10 -0.02 0.03
N SER A 121 3.41 0.12 0.01
CA SER A 121 4.35 -1.01 0.07
C SER A 121 4.98 -1.09 1.45
N ILE A 122 4.96 -2.27 2.05
CA ILE A 122 5.55 -2.54 3.36
C ILE A 122 6.57 -3.65 3.21
N HIS A 123 7.84 -3.33 3.49
CA HIS A 123 8.88 -4.33 3.61
C HIS A 123 8.90 -4.90 5.03
N LEU A 124 8.87 -6.22 5.15
CA LEU A 124 8.80 -6.91 6.43
C LEU A 124 10.19 -7.18 6.99
N PRO A 125 10.40 -7.04 8.31
CA PRO A 125 11.70 -7.30 8.93
C PRO A 125 12.10 -8.78 8.98
N LYS A 126 11.14 -9.68 8.75
CA LYS A 126 11.36 -11.14 8.67
C LYS A 126 10.49 -11.72 7.56
N LYS A 127 10.95 -12.80 6.95
CA LYS A 127 10.18 -13.53 5.95
C LYS A 127 8.91 -14.13 6.54
N ILE A 128 7.85 -14.02 5.78
CA ILE A 128 6.54 -14.61 6.09
C ILE A 128 6.24 -15.77 5.14
N ASP A 129 5.22 -16.53 5.48
CA ASP A 129 4.63 -17.54 4.59
C ASP A 129 3.44 -16.91 3.84
N PRO A 130 3.59 -16.56 2.55
CA PRO A 130 2.54 -15.88 1.80
C PRO A 130 1.25 -16.70 1.68
N GLU A 131 1.35 -18.02 1.69
CA GLU A 131 0.22 -18.94 1.57
C GLU A 131 -0.70 -18.91 2.80
N LYS A 132 -0.20 -18.43 3.93
CA LYS A 132 -0.92 -18.39 5.21
C LYS A 132 -1.38 -17.01 5.62
N VAL A 133 -1.15 -16.01 4.79
CA VAL A 133 -1.62 -14.64 5.06
C VAL A 133 -3.14 -14.60 5.00
N ARG A 134 -3.74 -13.94 5.98
CA ARG A 134 -5.19 -13.70 6.05
C ARG A 134 -5.44 -12.21 6.13
N ALA A 135 -6.45 -11.76 5.38
CA ALA A 135 -6.86 -10.35 5.35
C ALA A 135 -8.35 -10.24 5.68
N GLU A 136 -8.68 -9.25 6.49
CA GLU A 136 -10.05 -8.86 6.82
C GLU A 136 -10.18 -7.34 6.65
N PHE A 137 -11.27 -6.90 6.02
CA PHE A 137 -11.59 -5.48 5.91
C PHE A 137 -12.93 -5.19 6.57
N LYS A 138 -12.92 -4.31 7.57
CA LYS A 138 -14.11 -3.96 8.33
C LYS A 138 -14.04 -2.51 8.82
N ASN A 139 -15.13 -1.78 8.64
CA ASN A 139 -15.26 -0.39 9.14
C ASN A 139 -14.11 0.52 8.71
N GLY A 140 -13.61 0.40 7.47
CA GLY A 140 -12.50 1.20 6.97
C GLY A 140 -11.12 0.78 7.46
N MET A 141 -11.02 -0.33 8.19
CA MET A 141 -9.75 -0.90 8.65
C MET A 141 -9.47 -2.21 7.91
N LEU A 142 -8.31 -2.28 7.28
CA LEU A 142 -7.76 -3.51 6.74
C LEU A 142 -6.81 -4.11 7.77
N THR A 143 -7.03 -5.36 8.11
CA THR A 143 -6.19 -6.11 9.04
C THR A 143 -5.63 -7.33 8.32
N LEU A 144 -4.29 -7.44 8.27
CA LEU A 144 -3.60 -8.62 7.76
C LEU A 144 -2.87 -9.33 8.88
N LYS A 145 -3.00 -10.65 8.92
CA LYS A 145 -2.23 -11.55 9.77
C LYS A 145 -1.28 -12.36 8.89
N ALA A 146 0.01 -12.22 9.15
CA ALA A 146 1.05 -12.81 8.34
C ALA A 146 2.01 -13.64 9.21
N PRO A 147 1.87 -14.97 9.23
CA PRO A 147 2.75 -15.84 10.01
C PRO A 147 4.19 -15.75 9.49
N VAL A 148 5.13 -15.62 10.42
CA VAL A 148 6.57 -15.66 10.12
C VAL A 148 6.91 -17.05 9.59
N ALA A 149 7.64 -17.10 8.46
CA ALA A 149 8.08 -18.35 7.86
C ALA A 149 8.91 -19.19 8.86
N ALA A 150 8.77 -20.52 8.80
CA ALA A 150 9.43 -21.42 9.74
C ALA A 150 10.96 -21.26 9.76
N GLU A 151 11.57 -21.03 8.60
CA GLU A 151 13.00 -20.78 8.44
C GLU A 151 13.49 -19.45 9.04
N ALA A 152 12.59 -18.48 9.21
CA ALA A 152 12.90 -17.16 9.76
C ALA A 152 12.67 -17.07 11.29
N ARG A 153 12.18 -18.14 11.92
CA ARG A 153 11.95 -18.18 13.36
C ARG A 153 13.25 -18.45 14.12
N ALA A 154 13.40 -17.82 15.28
CA ALA A 154 14.51 -18.08 16.16
C ALA A 154 14.56 -19.55 16.62
N LYS A 155 15.73 -20.17 16.57
CA LYS A 155 15.97 -21.55 17.04
C LYS A 155 16.87 -21.52 18.26
N LYS A 156 16.50 -22.32 19.26
CA LYS A 156 17.43 -22.59 20.39
C LYS A 156 18.51 -23.56 19.93
N VAL A 157 19.75 -23.21 20.23
CA VAL A 157 20.92 -24.07 19.98
C VAL A 157 21.35 -24.69 21.30
N ALA A 158 21.42 -26.02 21.34
CA ALA A 158 21.97 -26.73 22.47
C ALA A 158 23.50 -26.61 22.49
N ILE A 159 24.06 -26.21 23.63
CA ILE A 159 25.50 -26.16 23.85
C ILE A 159 25.93 -27.51 24.43
N LYS A 160 26.84 -28.21 23.75
CA LYS A 160 27.54 -29.34 24.37
C LYS A 160 28.73 -28.80 25.15
N ALA A 161 28.75 -29.08 26.44
CA ALA A 161 29.96 -28.88 27.23
C ALA A 161 31.05 -29.85 26.75
N ALA A 162 32.23 -29.32 26.51
CA ALA A 162 33.41 -30.14 26.17
C ALA A 162 33.98 -30.84 27.43
#